data_faab4e494a3e39328a8da269dec72c41
#
_entry.id   faab4e494a3e39328a8da269dec72c41
#
_cell.length_a   1.000
_cell.length_b   1.000
_cell.length_c   1.000
_cell.angle_alpha   90.00
_cell.angle_beta   90.00
_cell.angle_gamma   90.00
#
_symmetry.space_group_name_H-M   'P 1'
#
loop_
_entity.id
_entity.type
_entity.pdbx_description
1 polymer ?
#
loop_
_entity_poly.entity_id
_entity_poly.type
_entity_poly.pdbx_seq_one_letter_code
_entity_poly.pdbx_strand_id
1 'polypeptide(L)'
;PQMQSFEAGKKAESGEVPLSEEDVPHWDDDFPFWQSTTVELEGRTVSFRRIVMPMIENDTEMSNWLDSIAVDAVVCSGSRRNVSMWEDWMAPAASLVRSSANAGKPTLGICFGHQLLCHALGATIERAESLSSGIWDLDLTDDGGDDELLTSHVSDDSIVAGLFTHQDHVMTVPESCSLLCSTNHNGVTAVRVLSENGEPLPAWGIQFHPEAARARIERAHEWGHITDEELASFKGEHDGSSILSSFSTVVYRYQA
;
A
#
# COMPACT_ATOMS: atom_id res chain seq x y z
N PRO A 1 10.10 17.93 10.36
CA PRO A 1 9.76 16.83 11.28
C PRO A 1 9.91 15.45 10.62
N GLN A 2 9.42 15.26 9.37
CA GLN A 2 9.53 13.97 8.65
C GLN A 2 10.97 13.53 8.34
N MET A 3 11.86 14.48 8.04
CA MET A 3 13.28 14.18 7.81
C MET A 3 14.00 13.77 9.10
N GLN A 4 13.68 14.42 10.23
CA GLN A 4 14.30 14.09 11.53
C GLN A 4 13.89 12.69 12.01
N SER A 5 12.60 12.32 11.87
CA SER A 5 12.15 10.97 12.22
C SER A 5 12.69 9.89 11.29
N PHE A 6 12.96 10.22 10.04
CA PHE A 6 13.57 9.31 9.07
C PHE A 6 15.08 9.08 9.37
N GLU A 7 15.81 10.13 9.71
CA GLU A 7 17.23 10.02 10.11
C GLU A 7 17.38 9.30 11.45
N ALA A 8 16.48 9.55 12.40
CA ALA A 8 16.45 8.84 13.68
C ALA A 8 16.16 7.34 13.48
N GLY A 9 15.21 6.99 12.60
CA GLY A 9 14.93 5.62 12.21
C GLY A 9 16.13 4.92 11.57
N LYS A 10 16.85 5.58 10.68
CA LYS A 10 18.09 5.04 10.08
C LYS A 10 19.18 4.76 11.12
N LYS A 11 19.36 5.68 12.06
CA LYS A 11 20.35 5.50 13.14
C LYS A 11 19.97 4.38 14.09
N ALA A 12 18.67 4.19 14.36
CA ALA A 12 18.20 3.06 15.14
C ALA A 12 18.36 1.72 14.41
N GLU A 13 18.10 1.67 13.09
CA GLU A 13 18.33 0.49 12.24
C GLU A 13 19.81 0.11 12.12
N SER A 14 20.71 1.11 12.11
CA SER A 14 22.18 0.87 12.13
C SER A 14 22.70 0.44 13.48
N GLY A 15 21.90 0.52 14.55
CA GLY A 15 22.30 0.21 15.92
C GLY A 15 23.19 1.30 16.54
N GLU A 16 23.34 2.45 15.88
CA GLU A 16 24.19 3.55 16.36
C GLU A 16 23.55 4.32 17.52
N VAL A 17 22.21 4.45 17.50
CA VAL A 17 21.47 5.14 18.58
C VAL A 17 20.09 4.48 18.72
N PRO A 18 19.65 4.09 19.93
CA PRO A 18 18.26 3.70 20.13
C PRO A 18 17.33 4.90 19.87
N LEU A 19 16.13 4.64 19.32
CA LEU A 19 15.09 5.66 19.24
C LEU A 19 14.82 6.21 20.63
N SER A 20 14.97 7.52 20.81
CA SER A 20 14.57 8.18 22.04
C SER A 20 13.05 8.31 22.12
N GLU A 21 12.48 8.42 23.31
CA GLU A 21 11.05 8.70 23.50
C GLU A 21 10.62 10.00 22.80
N GLU A 22 11.55 10.95 22.59
CA GLU A 22 11.31 12.21 21.89
C GLU A 22 11.22 12.03 20.36
N ASP A 23 11.81 10.95 19.81
CA ASP A 23 11.79 10.63 18.37
C ASP A 23 10.54 9.80 17.99
N VAL A 24 9.89 9.19 18.99
CA VAL A 24 8.63 8.47 18.82
C VAL A 24 7.49 9.44 19.11
N PRO A 25 6.51 9.59 18.20
CA PRO A 25 5.34 10.43 18.50
C PRO A 25 4.67 9.94 19.77
N HIS A 26 4.45 10.87 20.72
CA HIS A 26 3.69 10.54 21.91
C HIS A 26 2.30 10.07 21.48
N TRP A 27 1.95 8.90 21.96
CA TRP A 27 0.63 8.34 21.83
C TRP A 27 -0.26 9.02 22.87
N ASP A 28 -1.27 9.74 22.40
CA ASP A 28 -2.36 10.21 23.24
C ASP A 28 -3.50 9.20 23.06
N ASP A 29 -3.94 8.56 24.13
CA ASP A 29 -5.01 7.55 24.10
C ASP A 29 -6.31 8.12 23.51
N ASP A 30 -6.50 9.43 23.54
CA ASP A 30 -7.62 10.13 22.91
C ASP A 30 -7.43 10.36 21.40
N PHE A 31 -6.20 10.16 20.85
CA PHE A 31 -5.88 10.39 19.44
C PHE A 31 -5.07 9.23 18.85
N PRO A 32 -5.73 8.24 18.22
CA PRO A 32 -5.06 7.14 17.55
C PRO A 32 -4.31 7.57 16.28
N PHE A 33 -4.17 8.85 16.02
CA PHE A 33 -3.58 9.39 14.81
C PHE A 33 -2.33 10.21 15.14
N TRP A 34 -1.22 9.78 14.59
CA TRP A 34 0.06 10.44 14.77
C TRP A 34 0.18 11.76 13.99
N GLN A 35 -0.27 11.79 12.74
CA GLN A 35 -0.14 12.93 11.84
C GLN A 35 -1.37 13.04 10.97
N SER A 36 -1.87 14.24 10.82
CA SER A 36 -2.95 14.51 9.86
C SER A 36 -2.52 15.55 8.85
N THR A 37 -2.93 15.35 7.61
CA THR A 37 -2.84 16.34 6.54
C THR A 37 -4.22 16.47 5.94
N THR A 38 -4.67 17.69 5.77
CA THR A 38 -5.97 17.98 5.18
C THR A 38 -5.78 18.56 3.79
N VAL A 39 -6.56 18.07 2.82
CA VAL A 39 -6.61 18.61 1.46
C VAL A 39 -8.05 18.83 1.07
N GLU A 40 -8.28 19.88 0.27
CA GLU A 40 -9.57 20.11 -0.37
C GLU A 40 -9.60 19.39 -1.71
N LEU A 41 -10.57 18.50 -1.88
CA LEU A 41 -10.77 17.73 -3.10
C LEU A 41 -12.25 17.88 -3.53
N GLU A 42 -12.50 18.45 -4.69
CA GLU A 42 -13.85 18.63 -5.25
C GLU A 42 -14.88 19.26 -4.28
N GLY A 43 -14.42 20.22 -3.47
CA GLY A 43 -15.28 20.92 -2.49
C GLY A 43 -15.53 20.17 -1.20
N ARG A 44 -14.82 19.07 -0.97
CA ARG A 44 -14.81 18.35 0.31
C ARG A 44 -13.44 18.39 0.97
N THR A 45 -13.43 18.44 2.27
CA THR A 45 -12.22 18.34 3.07
C THR A 45 -11.87 16.87 3.30
N VAL A 46 -10.74 16.42 2.77
CA VAL A 46 -10.20 15.07 3.00
C VAL A 46 -9.09 15.15 4.03
N SER A 47 -9.21 14.40 5.12
CA SER A 47 -8.20 14.31 6.16
C SER A 47 -7.44 12.98 6.05
N PHE A 48 -6.14 13.06 5.74
CA PHE A 48 -5.25 11.91 5.82
C PHE A 48 -4.69 11.84 7.25
N ARG A 49 -4.94 10.74 7.92
CA ARG A 49 -4.45 10.50 9.27
C ARG A 49 -3.53 9.29 9.26
N ARG A 50 -2.33 9.46 9.78
CA ARG A 50 -1.43 8.33 10.00
C ARG A 50 -1.85 7.65 11.30
N ILE A 51 -2.29 6.42 11.19
CA ILE A 51 -2.74 5.63 12.34
C ILE A 51 -1.50 5.02 13.00
N VAL A 52 -1.41 5.12 14.32
CA VAL A 52 -0.56 4.22 15.11
C VAL A 52 -1.33 2.91 15.24
N MET A 53 -0.72 1.86 14.75
CA MET A 53 -1.37 0.57 14.67
C MET A 53 -1.60 -0.02 16.07
N PRO A 54 -2.84 -0.41 16.41
CA PRO A 54 -3.10 -1.11 17.66
C PRO A 54 -2.51 -2.52 17.59
N MET A 55 -2.07 -3.05 18.72
CA MET A 55 -1.59 -4.43 18.82
C MET A 55 -2.77 -5.41 18.99
N ILE A 56 -3.70 -5.40 18.04
CA ILE A 56 -4.91 -6.23 18.00
C ILE A 56 -4.78 -7.23 16.87
N GLU A 57 -4.83 -8.52 17.18
CA GLU A 57 -4.73 -9.60 16.18
C GLU A 57 -6.09 -10.23 15.87
N ASN A 58 -7.07 -10.06 16.76
CA ASN A 58 -8.42 -10.57 16.57
C ASN A 58 -9.21 -9.65 15.63
N ASP A 59 -9.74 -10.20 14.54
CA ASP A 59 -10.44 -9.44 13.51
C ASP A 59 -11.72 -8.75 13.99
N THR A 60 -12.47 -9.37 14.93
CA THR A 60 -13.67 -8.74 15.50
C THR A 60 -13.30 -7.53 16.35
N GLU A 61 -12.26 -7.64 17.16
CA GLU A 61 -11.76 -6.53 17.98
C GLU A 61 -11.18 -5.42 17.08
N MET A 62 -10.46 -5.80 16.03
CA MET A 62 -9.91 -4.86 15.04
C MET A 62 -11.02 -4.13 14.29
N SER A 63 -12.08 -4.82 13.87
CA SER A 63 -13.25 -4.19 13.23
C SER A 63 -13.93 -3.20 14.17
N ASN A 64 -14.14 -3.57 15.43
CA ASN A 64 -14.72 -2.67 16.44
C ASN A 64 -13.82 -1.44 16.67
N TRP A 65 -12.50 -1.62 16.68
CA TRP A 65 -11.57 -0.52 16.80
C TRP A 65 -11.62 0.41 15.58
N LEU A 66 -11.61 -0.14 14.35
CA LEU A 66 -11.76 0.64 13.11
C LEU A 66 -13.04 1.48 13.12
N ASP A 67 -14.14 0.93 13.58
CA ASP A 67 -15.42 1.67 13.69
C ASP A 67 -15.32 2.77 14.76
N SER A 68 -14.61 2.53 15.87
CA SER A 68 -14.45 3.50 16.95
C SER A 68 -13.66 4.75 16.54
N ILE A 69 -12.70 4.61 15.61
CA ILE A 69 -11.89 5.73 15.10
C ILE A 69 -12.51 6.43 13.89
N ALA A 70 -13.65 5.94 13.41
CA ALA A 70 -14.46 6.54 12.34
C ALA A 70 -13.62 6.92 11.10
N VAL A 71 -12.89 5.95 10.53
CA VAL A 71 -12.18 6.13 9.26
C VAL A 71 -13.03 5.61 8.10
N ASP A 72 -12.99 6.33 7.00
CA ASP A 72 -13.76 6.02 5.80
C ASP A 72 -13.00 5.10 4.84
N ALA A 73 -11.67 5.12 4.90
CA ALA A 73 -10.80 4.30 4.07
C ALA A 73 -9.47 4.00 4.78
N VAL A 74 -8.80 2.93 4.36
CA VAL A 74 -7.49 2.53 4.88
C VAL A 74 -6.49 2.42 3.72
N VAL A 75 -5.31 3.01 3.90
CA VAL A 75 -4.17 2.83 2.98
C VAL A 75 -3.00 2.23 3.77
N CYS A 76 -2.59 1.03 3.40
CA CYS A 76 -1.37 0.41 3.92
C CYS A 76 -0.24 0.62 2.91
N SER A 77 0.66 1.55 3.19
CA SER A 77 1.74 1.93 2.28
C SER A 77 2.89 0.92 2.25
N GLY A 78 3.83 1.13 1.32
CA GLY A 78 5.08 0.39 1.26
C GLY A 78 5.93 0.54 2.52
N SER A 79 6.76 -0.47 2.76
CA SER A 79 7.72 -0.54 3.87
C SER A 79 9.08 -1.02 3.37
N ARG A 80 10.15 -0.75 4.12
CA ARG A 80 11.46 -1.40 3.93
C ARG A 80 11.52 -2.81 4.51
N ARG A 81 10.48 -3.22 5.26
CA ARG A 81 10.37 -4.56 5.81
C ARG A 81 9.80 -5.50 4.75
N ASN A 82 10.09 -6.77 4.91
CA ASN A 82 9.66 -7.84 4.01
C ASN A 82 8.68 -8.76 4.75
N VAL A 83 7.54 -9.04 4.15
CA VAL A 83 6.54 -9.94 4.74
C VAL A 83 7.10 -11.38 4.84
N SER A 84 7.98 -11.78 3.91
CA SER A 84 8.70 -13.06 3.96
C SER A 84 9.63 -13.19 5.17
N MET A 85 9.99 -12.08 5.81
CA MET A 85 10.78 -12.00 7.04
C MET A 85 9.87 -11.53 8.19
N TRP A 86 8.88 -12.36 8.53
CA TRP A 86 7.81 -12.02 9.45
C TRP A 86 8.32 -11.52 10.81
N GLU A 87 7.73 -10.41 11.27
CA GLU A 87 7.93 -9.81 12.58
C GLU A 87 6.59 -9.72 13.33
N ASP A 88 6.58 -9.78 14.67
CA ASP A 88 5.36 -9.87 15.50
C ASP A 88 4.36 -8.72 15.24
N TRP A 89 4.84 -7.51 14.96
CA TRP A 89 3.99 -6.36 14.65
C TRP A 89 3.22 -6.51 13.33
N MET A 90 3.60 -7.44 12.48
CA MET A 90 2.91 -7.70 11.21
C MET A 90 1.57 -8.42 11.42
N ALA A 91 1.41 -9.18 12.51
CA ALA A 91 0.16 -9.87 12.80
C ALA A 91 -1.01 -8.88 13.03
N PRO A 92 -0.93 -7.87 13.91
CA PRO A 92 -1.97 -6.87 14.02
C PRO A 92 -2.13 -6.01 12.74
N ALA A 93 -1.06 -5.75 11.98
CA ALA A 93 -1.16 -5.06 10.69
C ALA A 93 -1.94 -5.88 9.64
N ALA A 94 -1.72 -7.19 9.60
CA ALA A 94 -2.45 -8.12 8.75
C ALA A 94 -3.94 -8.18 9.14
N SER A 95 -4.24 -8.23 10.45
CA SER A 95 -5.62 -8.15 10.95
C SER A 95 -6.29 -6.84 10.53
N LEU A 96 -5.59 -5.71 10.61
CA LEU A 96 -6.13 -4.40 10.22
C LEU A 96 -6.53 -4.35 8.75
N VAL A 97 -5.64 -4.72 7.83
CA VAL A 97 -5.96 -4.66 6.39
C VAL A 97 -7.03 -5.65 5.99
N ARG A 98 -7.02 -6.87 6.57
CA ARG A 98 -8.04 -7.90 6.34
C ARG A 98 -9.40 -7.46 6.89
N SER A 99 -9.46 -6.97 8.13
CA SER A 99 -10.70 -6.51 8.76
C SER A 99 -11.31 -5.32 8.02
N SER A 100 -10.49 -4.37 7.58
CA SER A 100 -10.94 -3.23 6.77
C SER A 100 -11.54 -3.69 5.44
N ALA A 101 -10.85 -4.58 4.72
CA ALA A 101 -11.31 -5.12 3.44
C ALA A 101 -12.62 -5.91 3.61
N ASN A 102 -12.70 -6.83 4.58
CA ASN A 102 -13.88 -7.65 4.84
C ASN A 102 -15.08 -6.82 5.33
N ALA A 103 -14.85 -5.70 6.00
CA ALA A 103 -15.90 -4.75 6.36
C ALA A 103 -16.40 -3.93 5.16
N GLY A 104 -15.86 -4.14 3.96
CA GLY A 104 -16.22 -3.40 2.76
C GLY A 104 -15.75 -1.94 2.79
N LYS A 105 -14.82 -1.57 3.68
CA LYS A 105 -14.23 -0.23 3.67
C LYS A 105 -13.24 -0.11 2.50
N PRO A 106 -13.21 1.01 1.77
CA PRO A 106 -12.19 1.27 0.78
C PRO A 106 -10.79 1.04 1.36
N THR A 107 -10.08 0.06 0.82
CA THR A 107 -8.76 -0.38 1.31
C THR A 107 -7.77 -0.48 0.17
N LEU A 108 -6.61 0.14 0.33
CA LEU A 108 -5.52 0.06 -0.65
C LEU A 108 -4.22 -0.39 0.02
N GLY A 109 -3.77 -1.59 -0.31
CA GLY A 109 -2.45 -2.09 0.04
C GLY A 109 -1.45 -1.78 -1.08
N ILE A 110 -0.34 -1.08 -0.75
CA ILE A 110 0.71 -0.69 -1.70
C ILE A 110 2.01 -1.41 -1.34
N CYS A 111 2.60 -2.13 -2.28
CA CYS A 111 3.87 -2.86 -2.14
C CYS A 111 3.85 -3.78 -0.91
N PHE A 112 4.48 -3.40 0.20
CA PHE A 112 4.39 -4.14 1.47
C PHE A 112 2.92 -4.34 1.90
N GLY A 113 2.08 -3.33 1.77
CA GLY A 113 0.64 -3.42 2.09
C GLY A 113 -0.12 -4.42 1.21
N HIS A 114 0.25 -4.55 -0.07
CA HIS A 114 -0.26 -5.59 -0.96
C HIS A 114 0.14 -6.98 -0.48
N GLN A 115 1.42 -7.18 -0.21
CA GLN A 115 1.95 -8.45 0.28
C GLN A 115 1.30 -8.84 1.61
N LEU A 116 1.14 -7.87 2.51
CA LEU A 116 0.52 -8.08 3.81
C LEU A 116 -0.98 -8.43 3.70
N LEU A 117 -1.73 -7.75 2.83
CA LEU A 117 -3.13 -8.04 2.55
C LEU A 117 -3.28 -9.45 1.94
N CYS A 118 -2.49 -9.77 0.92
CA CYS A 118 -2.51 -11.10 0.29
C CYS A 118 -2.13 -12.20 1.30
N HIS A 119 -1.10 -11.98 2.12
CA HIS A 119 -0.72 -12.90 3.19
C HIS A 119 -1.86 -13.11 4.21
N ALA A 120 -2.49 -12.02 4.65
CA ALA A 120 -3.62 -12.05 5.58
C ALA A 120 -4.83 -12.82 5.03
N LEU A 121 -4.96 -12.89 3.70
CA LEU A 121 -5.99 -13.63 2.97
C LEU A 121 -5.53 -15.03 2.52
N GLY A 122 -4.35 -15.49 2.97
CA GLY A 122 -3.88 -16.86 2.79
C GLY A 122 -2.90 -17.08 1.64
N ALA A 123 -2.41 -16.03 0.99
CA ALA A 123 -1.38 -16.17 -0.05
C ALA A 123 0.00 -16.50 0.55
N THR A 124 0.81 -17.18 -0.26
CA THR A 124 2.23 -17.39 0.01
C THR A 124 3.04 -16.18 -0.47
N ILE A 125 3.93 -15.70 0.39
CA ILE A 125 4.87 -14.62 0.07
C ILE A 125 6.29 -15.18 0.11
N GLU A 126 7.04 -14.97 -0.96
CA GLU A 126 8.42 -15.41 -1.06
C GLU A 126 9.36 -14.27 -1.44
N ARG A 127 10.57 -14.33 -0.95
CA ARG A 127 11.61 -13.38 -1.28
C ARG A 127 12.35 -13.81 -2.53
N ALA A 128 12.42 -12.92 -3.53
CA ALA A 128 13.22 -13.13 -4.71
C ALA A 128 14.74 -12.96 -4.43
N GLU A 129 15.57 -13.54 -5.27
CA GLU A 129 17.04 -13.43 -5.18
C GLU A 129 17.51 -11.99 -5.46
N SER A 130 16.78 -11.25 -6.31
CA SER A 130 17.13 -9.89 -6.71
C SER A 130 15.97 -8.92 -6.47
N LEU A 131 16.31 -7.64 -6.33
CA LEU A 131 15.36 -6.54 -6.26
C LEU A 131 14.69 -6.34 -7.63
N SER A 132 13.37 -6.26 -7.65
CA SER A 132 12.60 -5.80 -8.81
C SER A 132 12.49 -4.28 -8.76
N SER A 133 13.10 -3.58 -9.73
CA SER A 133 13.18 -2.12 -9.75
C SER A 133 13.01 -1.60 -11.18
N GLY A 134 12.02 -0.75 -11.41
CA GLY A 134 11.75 -0.17 -12.73
C GLY A 134 10.32 0.27 -12.94
N ILE A 135 10.05 0.76 -14.15
CA ILE A 135 8.69 1.04 -14.63
C ILE A 135 8.36 0.00 -15.68
N TRP A 136 7.25 -0.71 -15.50
CA TRP A 136 6.82 -1.79 -16.37
C TRP A 136 5.34 -1.71 -16.68
N ASP A 137 5.02 -2.12 -17.90
CA ASP A 137 3.65 -2.30 -18.34
C ASP A 137 2.97 -3.43 -17.55
N LEU A 138 1.70 -3.25 -17.24
CA LEU A 138 0.88 -4.23 -16.56
C LEU A 138 0.13 -5.08 -17.58
N ASP A 139 0.28 -6.39 -17.47
CA ASP A 139 -0.50 -7.36 -18.23
C ASP A 139 -1.85 -7.55 -17.52
N LEU A 140 -2.87 -6.80 -17.96
CA LEU A 140 -4.21 -6.84 -17.35
C LEU A 140 -4.91 -8.16 -17.67
N THR A 141 -5.61 -8.73 -16.68
CA THR A 141 -6.61 -9.79 -16.90
C THR A 141 -7.92 -9.17 -17.41
N ASP A 142 -8.91 -10.01 -17.76
CA ASP A 142 -10.25 -9.53 -18.10
C ASP A 142 -10.85 -8.73 -16.92
N ASP A 143 -10.73 -9.23 -15.69
CA ASP A 143 -11.16 -8.52 -14.49
C ASP A 143 -10.41 -7.20 -14.28
N GLY A 144 -9.11 -7.16 -14.60
CA GLY A 144 -8.27 -5.97 -14.51
C GLY A 144 -8.62 -4.91 -15.56
N GLY A 145 -9.02 -5.35 -16.76
CA GLY A 145 -9.49 -4.47 -17.84
C GLY A 145 -10.82 -3.77 -17.52
N ASP A 146 -11.63 -4.40 -16.68
CA ASP A 146 -12.92 -3.84 -16.21
C ASP A 146 -12.84 -3.18 -14.83
N ASP A 147 -11.67 -3.24 -14.16
CA ASP A 147 -11.51 -2.75 -12.78
C ASP A 147 -11.40 -1.22 -12.71
N GLU A 148 -12.25 -0.63 -11.86
CA GLU A 148 -12.32 0.82 -11.69
C GLU A 148 -11.06 1.47 -11.11
N LEU A 149 -10.23 0.73 -10.36
CA LEU A 149 -8.97 1.26 -9.84
C LEU A 149 -7.95 1.47 -10.97
N LEU A 150 -7.86 0.49 -11.90
CA LEU A 150 -6.83 0.47 -12.92
C LEU A 150 -7.21 1.25 -14.18
N THR A 151 -8.50 1.35 -14.51
CA THR A 151 -8.94 1.85 -15.82
C THR A 151 -9.72 3.16 -15.81
N SER A 152 -10.31 3.59 -14.68
CA SER A 152 -11.22 4.76 -14.64
C SER A 152 -10.63 6.08 -15.12
N HIS A 153 -9.32 6.25 -15.07
CA HIS A 153 -8.64 7.49 -15.47
C HIS A 153 -7.56 7.27 -16.54
N VAL A 154 -7.55 6.09 -17.15
CA VAL A 154 -6.66 5.73 -18.25
C VAL A 154 -7.46 5.81 -19.55
N SER A 155 -6.90 6.34 -20.63
CA SER A 155 -7.59 6.38 -21.93
C SER A 155 -7.72 4.97 -22.51
N ASP A 156 -8.82 4.70 -23.24
CA ASP A 156 -9.24 3.37 -23.75
C ASP A 156 -8.15 2.57 -24.51
N ASP A 157 -7.12 3.23 -25.03
CA ASP A 157 -6.01 2.61 -25.76
C ASP A 157 -4.67 2.66 -25.02
N SER A 158 -4.66 3.04 -23.72
CA SER A 158 -3.42 3.20 -22.96
C SER A 158 -3.04 1.92 -22.23
N ILE A 159 -1.78 1.55 -22.36
CA ILE A 159 -1.15 0.51 -21.54
C ILE A 159 -0.96 1.11 -20.15
N VAL A 160 -1.44 0.43 -19.12
CA VAL A 160 -1.22 0.86 -17.72
C VAL A 160 0.19 0.48 -17.31
N ALA A 161 0.94 1.43 -16.79
CA ALA A 161 2.31 1.22 -16.32
C ALA A 161 2.44 1.48 -14.82
N GLY A 162 3.19 0.61 -14.12
CA GLY A 162 3.49 0.71 -12.70
C GLY A 162 4.97 0.92 -12.42
N LEU A 163 5.28 1.65 -11.34
CA LEU A 163 6.63 1.80 -10.83
C LEU A 163 6.86 0.79 -9.70
N PHE A 164 7.90 -0.02 -9.83
CA PHE A 164 8.22 -1.10 -8.90
C PHE A 164 9.54 -0.86 -8.18
N THR A 165 9.59 -1.23 -6.91
CA THR A 165 10.81 -1.39 -6.11
C THR A 165 10.51 -2.33 -4.95
N HIS A 166 10.69 -3.65 -5.16
CA HIS A 166 10.37 -4.66 -4.15
C HIS A 166 11.23 -5.92 -4.34
N GLN A 167 11.31 -6.74 -3.32
CA GLN A 167 12.02 -8.01 -3.35
C GLN A 167 11.11 -9.19 -3.00
N ASP A 168 10.10 -8.99 -2.14
CA ASP A 168 9.10 -10.01 -1.85
C ASP A 168 8.05 -10.05 -2.95
N HIS A 169 7.60 -11.25 -3.32
CA HIS A 169 6.57 -11.52 -4.31
C HIS A 169 5.40 -12.28 -3.69
N VAL A 170 4.20 -11.92 -4.06
CA VAL A 170 3.00 -12.74 -3.82
C VAL A 170 3.02 -13.88 -4.83
N MET A 171 3.08 -15.12 -4.35
CA MET A 171 3.23 -16.31 -5.19
C MET A 171 1.90 -16.93 -5.63
N THR A 172 0.84 -16.70 -4.84
CA THR A 172 -0.49 -17.26 -5.10
C THR A 172 -1.56 -16.19 -4.94
N VAL A 173 -2.57 -16.20 -5.82
CA VAL A 173 -3.76 -15.37 -5.64
C VAL A 173 -4.59 -15.96 -4.49
N PRO A 174 -4.97 -15.16 -3.46
CA PRO A 174 -5.88 -15.64 -2.42
C PRO A 174 -7.22 -16.09 -3.00
N GLU A 175 -7.85 -17.13 -2.43
CA GLU A 175 -9.16 -17.63 -2.90
C GLU A 175 -10.26 -16.56 -2.87
N SER A 176 -10.16 -15.61 -1.94
CA SER A 176 -11.08 -14.48 -1.82
C SER A 176 -10.68 -13.27 -2.64
N CYS A 177 -9.85 -13.44 -3.68
CA CYS A 177 -9.42 -12.35 -4.54
C CYS A 177 -9.54 -12.72 -6.02
N SER A 178 -9.79 -11.71 -6.88
CA SER A 178 -9.52 -11.81 -8.31
C SER A 178 -8.15 -11.19 -8.62
N LEU A 179 -7.44 -11.80 -9.58
CA LEU A 179 -6.20 -11.27 -10.13
C LEU A 179 -6.56 -10.18 -11.14
N LEU A 180 -6.01 -8.98 -10.97
CA LEU A 180 -6.24 -7.87 -11.88
C LEU A 180 -5.13 -7.73 -12.93
N CYS A 181 -3.88 -7.92 -12.52
CA CYS A 181 -2.76 -7.85 -13.45
C CYS A 181 -1.53 -8.64 -12.96
N SER A 182 -0.66 -8.89 -13.92
CA SER A 182 0.67 -9.47 -13.72
C SER A 182 1.73 -8.66 -14.46
N THR A 183 2.98 -9.04 -14.32
CA THR A 183 4.12 -8.60 -15.14
C THR A 183 5.00 -9.80 -15.44
N ASN A 184 5.94 -9.67 -16.38
CA ASN A 184 6.86 -10.75 -16.72
C ASN A 184 7.70 -11.30 -15.53
N HIS A 185 7.79 -10.57 -14.44
CA HIS A 185 8.60 -10.94 -13.27
C HIS A 185 7.79 -11.06 -11.97
N ASN A 186 6.50 -10.74 -12.01
CA ASN A 186 5.60 -10.93 -10.87
C ASN A 186 4.21 -11.38 -11.34
N GLY A 187 3.85 -12.61 -11.02
CA GLY A 187 2.58 -13.21 -11.45
C GLY A 187 1.35 -12.64 -10.72
N VAL A 188 1.53 -12.01 -9.55
CA VAL A 188 0.43 -11.41 -8.77
C VAL A 188 0.79 -9.96 -8.45
N THR A 189 0.51 -9.08 -9.38
CA THR A 189 0.90 -7.67 -9.31
C THR A 189 -0.21 -6.78 -8.76
N ALA A 190 -1.46 -7.10 -9.04
CA ALA A 190 -2.61 -6.47 -8.40
C ALA A 190 -3.74 -7.47 -8.21
N VAL A 191 -4.47 -7.31 -7.11
CA VAL A 191 -5.65 -8.11 -6.76
C VAL A 191 -6.76 -7.22 -6.26
N ARG A 192 -8.01 -7.68 -6.45
CA ARG A 192 -9.20 -7.13 -5.80
C ARG A 192 -9.81 -8.17 -4.86
N VAL A 193 -10.15 -7.74 -3.65
CA VAL A 193 -10.80 -8.61 -2.67
C VAL A 193 -12.26 -8.82 -3.06
N LEU A 194 -12.72 -10.05 -2.90
CA LEU A 194 -14.10 -10.46 -3.16
C LEU A 194 -14.82 -10.77 -1.84
N SER A 195 -16.12 -10.50 -1.82
CA SER A 195 -17.00 -10.93 -0.74
C SER A 195 -17.17 -12.46 -0.75
N GLU A 196 -17.79 -13.00 0.29
CA GLU A 196 -18.16 -14.44 0.36
C GLU A 196 -19.05 -14.89 -0.81
N ASN A 197 -19.77 -13.97 -1.44
CA ASN A 197 -20.64 -14.24 -2.60
C ASN A 197 -19.90 -14.04 -3.94
N GLY A 198 -18.60 -13.73 -3.94
CA GLY A 198 -17.80 -13.47 -5.12
C GLY A 198 -17.95 -12.06 -5.70
N GLU A 199 -18.66 -11.15 -5.03
CA GLU A 199 -18.81 -9.77 -5.50
C GLU A 199 -17.58 -8.92 -5.14
N PRO A 200 -17.11 -8.03 -6.04
CA PRO A 200 -15.94 -7.19 -5.79
C PRO A 200 -16.16 -6.24 -4.62
N LEU A 201 -15.26 -6.27 -3.64
CA LEU A 201 -15.20 -5.30 -2.55
C LEU A 201 -14.34 -4.09 -2.95
N PRO A 202 -14.51 -2.91 -2.32
CA PRO A 202 -13.68 -1.74 -2.58
C PRO A 202 -12.29 -1.87 -1.92
N ALA A 203 -11.63 -3.00 -2.11
CA ALA A 203 -10.37 -3.32 -1.48
C ALA A 203 -9.38 -3.95 -2.47
N TRP A 204 -8.20 -3.34 -2.58
CA TRP A 204 -7.17 -3.70 -3.54
C TRP A 204 -5.81 -3.86 -2.89
N GLY A 205 -5.02 -4.76 -3.46
CA GLY A 205 -3.58 -4.83 -3.25
C GLY A 205 -2.86 -4.58 -4.57
N ILE A 206 -1.89 -3.67 -4.58
CA ILE A 206 -1.05 -3.37 -5.75
C ILE A 206 0.43 -3.42 -5.36
N GLN A 207 1.24 -4.12 -6.14
CA GLN A 207 2.67 -4.31 -5.86
C GLN A 207 3.51 -3.09 -6.23
N PHE A 208 3.07 -2.29 -7.16
CA PHE A 208 3.76 -1.08 -7.61
C PHE A 208 3.44 0.13 -6.72
N HIS A 209 4.22 1.18 -6.88
CA HIS A 209 4.15 2.41 -6.08
C HIS A 209 3.48 3.56 -6.84
N PRO A 210 2.16 3.72 -6.75
CA PRO A 210 1.47 4.80 -7.44
C PRO A 210 1.86 6.19 -6.91
N GLU A 211 2.34 6.26 -5.67
CA GLU A 211 2.75 7.49 -4.99
C GLU A 211 4.19 7.94 -5.34
N ALA A 212 4.95 7.14 -6.08
CA ALA A 212 6.36 7.40 -6.34
C ALA A 212 6.55 8.35 -7.51
N ALA A 213 6.51 9.65 -7.27
CA ALA A 213 6.85 10.65 -8.28
C ALA A 213 8.34 10.61 -8.67
N ARG A 214 8.67 10.94 -9.93
CA ARG A 214 10.04 11.02 -10.46
C ARG A 214 10.99 11.81 -9.56
N ALA A 215 10.55 12.96 -9.08
CA ALA A 215 11.34 13.80 -8.16
C ALA A 215 11.71 13.09 -6.85
N ARG A 216 10.91 12.13 -6.39
CA ARG A 216 11.22 11.32 -5.21
C ARG A 216 12.29 10.29 -5.48
N ILE A 217 12.28 9.69 -6.67
CA ILE A 217 13.30 8.73 -7.12
C ILE A 217 14.65 9.44 -7.24
N GLU A 218 14.68 10.60 -7.91
CA GLU A 218 15.87 11.42 -8.05
C GLU A 218 16.44 11.84 -6.71
N ARG A 219 15.59 12.23 -5.77
CA ARG A 219 16.01 12.55 -4.40
C ARG A 219 16.54 11.33 -3.64
N ALA A 220 15.95 10.16 -3.83
CA ALA A 220 16.46 8.92 -3.25
C ALA A 220 17.86 8.58 -3.78
N HIS A 221 18.12 8.84 -5.05
CA HIS A 221 19.43 8.71 -5.66
C HIS A 221 20.43 9.74 -5.09
N GLU A 222 20.07 11.03 -5.03
CA GLU A 222 20.90 12.09 -4.42
C GLU A 222 21.30 11.76 -2.98
N TRP A 223 20.44 11.06 -2.25
CA TRP A 223 20.71 10.62 -0.87
C TRP A 223 21.45 9.28 -0.78
N GLY A 224 21.83 8.69 -1.92
CA GLY A 224 22.56 7.42 -1.98
C GLY A 224 21.73 6.22 -1.54
N HIS A 225 20.40 6.29 -1.67
CA HIS A 225 19.50 5.19 -1.34
C HIS A 225 19.28 4.23 -2.50
N ILE A 226 19.49 4.69 -3.72
CA ILE A 226 19.47 3.92 -4.95
C ILE A 226 20.73 4.22 -5.76
N THR A 227 21.15 3.25 -6.54
CA THR A 227 22.33 3.33 -7.40
C THR A 227 22.02 4.03 -8.72
N ASP A 228 23.08 4.38 -9.50
CA ASP A 228 22.92 4.89 -10.88
C ASP A 228 22.18 3.89 -11.78
N GLU A 229 22.41 2.59 -11.60
CA GLU A 229 21.76 1.52 -12.35
C GLU A 229 20.27 1.44 -12.03
N GLU A 230 19.92 1.50 -10.75
CA GLU A 230 18.53 1.55 -10.30
C GLU A 230 17.83 2.82 -10.78
N LEU A 231 18.47 4.00 -10.68
CA LEU A 231 17.90 5.23 -11.25
C LEU A 231 17.66 5.10 -12.75
N ALA A 232 18.57 4.46 -13.47
CA ALA A 232 18.45 4.25 -14.91
C ALA A 232 17.33 3.27 -15.28
N SER A 233 16.89 2.40 -14.38
CA SER A 233 15.75 1.48 -14.59
C SER A 233 14.40 2.20 -14.56
N PHE A 234 14.29 3.33 -13.87
CA PHE A 234 13.07 4.15 -13.79
C PHE A 234 12.93 5.08 -15.01
N LYS A 235 12.92 4.50 -16.22
CA LYS A 235 12.72 5.25 -17.47
C LYS A 235 11.24 5.24 -17.84
N GLY A 236 10.72 6.42 -18.19
CA GLY A 236 9.34 6.61 -18.60
C GLY A 236 8.47 7.22 -17.51
N GLU A 237 7.21 7.25 -17.80
CA GLU A 237 6.13 7.68 -16.89
C GLU A 237 5.32 6.46 -16.47
N HIS A 238 4.60 6.57 -15.37
CA HIS A 238 3.69 5.55 -14.88
C HIS A 238 2.35 6.17 -14.48
N ASP A 239 1.31 5.36 -14.41
CA ASP A 239 -0.08 5.81 -14.21
C ASP A 239 -0.49 5.99 -12.75
N GLY A 240 0.49 6.08 -11.84
CA GLY A 240 0.24 6.14 -10.40
C GLY A 240 -0.73 7.25 -9.98
N SER A 241 -0.64 8.45 -10.59
CA SER A 241 -1.56 9.55 -10.27
C SER A 241 -2.99 9.24 -10.66
N SER A 242 -3.21 8.58 -11.80
CA SER A 242 -4.52 8.13 -12.27
C SER A 242 -5.11 7.09 -11.31
N ILE A 243 -4.31 6.11 -10.90
CA ILE A 243 -4.70 5.07 -9.94
C ILE A 243 -5.08 5.66 -8.58
N LEU A 244 -4.31 6.62 -8.06
CA LEU A 244 -4.65 7.30 -6.80
C LEU A 244 -5.93 8.15 -6.94
N SER A 245 -6.16 8.76 -8.10
CA SER A 245 -7.40 9.49 -8.40
C SER A 245 -8.60 8.55 -8.46
N SER A 246 -8.44 7.36 -9.08
CA SER A 246 -9.48 6.31 -9.07
C SER A 246 -9.83 5.88 -7.65
N PHE A 247 -8.82 5.58 -6.82
CA PHE A 247 -9.05 5.22 -5.42
C PHE A 247 -9.76 6.35 -4.65
N SER A 248 -9.35 7.58 -4.83
CA SER A 248 -10.00 8.74 -4.20
C SER A 248 -11.48 8.85 -4.61
N THR A 249 -11.81 8.58 -5.87
CA THR A 249 -13.19 8.55 -6.37
C THR A 249 -14.01 7.44 -5.71
N VAL A 250 -13.42 6.25 -5.51
CA VAL A 250 -14.08 5.16 -4.77
C VAL A 250 -14.37 5.57 -3.33
N VAL A 251 -13.39 6.14 -2.62
CA VAL A 251 -13.58 6.62 -1.24
C VAL A 251 -14.70 7.65 -1.19
N TYR A 252 -14.72 8.59 -2.14
CA TYR A 252 -15.76 9.61 -2.23
C TYR A 252 -17.16 9.02 -2.41
N ARG A 253 -17.33 8.02 -3.29
CA ARG A 253 -18.61 7.34 -3.52
C ARG A 253 -19.06 6.50 -2.34
N TYR A 254 -18.12 5.94 -1.59
CA TYR A 254 -18.42 5.14 -0.41
C TYR A 254 -19.04 5.96 0.73
N GLN A 255 -18.77 7.25 0.78
CA GLN A 255 -19.32 8.19 1.78
C GLN A 255 -20.70 8.78 1.39
N ALA A 256 -21.14 8.59 0.17
CA ALA A 256 -22.39 9.15 -0.34
C ALA A 256 -23.58 8.24 -0.04
#